data_a1e60f222df64cf726828bc67f1fe6cc
#
_entry.id   a1e60f222df64cf726828bc67f1fe6cc
#
_cell.length_a   1.000
_cell.length_b   1.000
_cell.length_c   1.000
_cell.angle_alpha   90.00
_cell.angle_beta   90.00
_cell.angle_gamma   90.00
#
_symmetry.space_group_name_H-M   'P 1'
#
loop_
_entity.id
_entity.type
_entity.pdbx_description
1 polymer ?
#
loop_
_entity_poly.entity_id
_entity_poly.type
_entity_poly.pdbx_seq_one_letter_code
_entity_poly.pdbx_strand_id
1 'polypeptide(L)'
;RRSNYMKIKELGIDGKDVGNIEVSDNIFSLKPRKDIIKMVVDWQISRHSKKTGYTKTRGEVAGSRKKIGPQKGSGGARHGNITAPIFVGGGIAHGPKAKGKHRVKRLNKKVRKLGLKHALSSKVLDNKINILSDKDFKNFKTKDFSKFLSKINSKSALLIYDNENEVLLNNVKNIKNIKNIPEIGTNVYDILKYQNVLFTHSSIKKLQERLLK
;
A
#
# COMPACT_ATOMS: atom_id res chain seq x y z
N ARG A 1 23.29 -22.48 12.13
CA ARG A 1 22.74 -21.09 12.07
C ARG A 1 21.78 -20.97 13.23
N ARG A 2 22.13 -20.19 14.29
CA ARG A 2 21.21 -19.91 15.39
C ARG A 2 20.04 -19.13 14.80
N SER A 3 18.85 -19.71 14.79
CA SER A 3 17.61 -18.98 14.50
C SER A 3 17.32 -18.09 15.69
N ASN A 4 17.64 -16.82 15.58
CA ASN A 4 17.28 -15.85 16.60
C ASN A 4 15.77 -15.58 16.47
N TYR A 5 15.04 -15.81 17.54
CA TYR A 5 13.62 -15.52 17.67
C TYR A 5 13.42 -14.43 18.70
N MET A 6 12.60 -13.46 18.34
CA MET A 6 12.11 -12.42 19.24
C MET A 6 10.77 -12.85 19.83
N LYS A 7 10.49 -12.47 21.07
CA LYS A 7 9.19 -12.72 21.72
C LYS A 7 8.32 -11.48 21.65
N ILE A 8 7.11 -11.62 21.12
CA ILE A 8 6.08 -10.56 21.10
C ILE A 8 4.94 -11.03 22.00
N LYS A 9 4.39 -10.10 22.78
CA LYS A 9 3.29 -10.36 23.70
C LYS A 9 1.99 -10.71 22.97
N GLU A 10 1.34 -11.76 23.43
CA GLU A 10 0.00 -12.14 23.04
C GLU A 10 -0.99 -11.61 24.07
N LEU A 11 -1.97 -10.83 23.60
CA LEU A 11 -2.98 -10.21 24.42
C LEU A 11 -4.34 -10.88 24.21
N GLY A 12 -5.06 -11.09 25.30
CA GLY A 12 -6.49 -11.39 25.23
C GLY A 12 -7.32 -10.16 24.93
N ILE A 13 -8.58 -10.33 24.56
CA ILE A 13 -9.53 -9.22 24.34
C ILE A 13 -9.72 -8.38 25.61
N ASP A 14 -9.53 -8.96 26.78
CA ASP A 14 -9.54 -8.24 28.05
C ASP A 14 -8.30 -7.33 28.27
N GLY A 15 -7.34 -7.35 27.37
CA GLY A 15 -6.07 -6.61 27.47
C GLY A 15 -5.09 -7.22 28.46
N LYS A 16 -5.31 -8.45 28.90
CA LYS A 16 -4.38 -9.20 29.76
C LYS A 16 -3.35 -9.94 28.90
N ASP A 17 -2.13 -10.06 29.39
CA ASP A 17 -1.08 -10.87 28.75
C ASP A 17 -1.46 -12.36 28.89
N VAL A 18 -1.65 -13.03 27.75
CA VAL A 18 -1.99 -14.48 27.68
C VAL A 18 -0.74 -15.31 27.48
N GLY A 19 0.24 -14.78 26.77
CA GLY A 19 1.47 -15.49 26.47
C GLY A 19 2.46 -14.68 25.62
N ASN A 20 3.48 -15.37 25.13
CA ASN A 20 4.44 -14.79 24.18
C ASN A 20 4.54 -15.68 22.96
N ILE A 21 4.55 -15.06 21.78
CA ILE A 21 4.75 -15.76 20.51
C ILE A 21 6.17 -15.51 20.02
N GLU A 22 6.83 -16.55 19.59
CA GLU A 22 8.15 -16.48 18.98
C GLU A 22 8.04 -16.11 17.52
N VAL A 23 8.70 -15.02 17.13
CA VAL A 23 8.72 -14.51 15.77
C VAL A 23 10.16 -14.41 15.25
N SER A 24 10.34 -14.60 13.95
CA SER A 24 11.67 -14.61 13.32
C SER A 24 12.33 -13.23 13.32
N ASP A 25 13.55 -13.12 13.83
CA ASP A 25 14.35 -11.89 13.81
C ASP A 25 14.63 -11.38 12.41
N ASN A 26 14.70 -12.27 11.42
CA ASN A 26 14.89 -11.92 10.00
C ASN A 26 13.72 -11.10 9.41
N ILE A 27 12.61 -10.97 10.13
CA ILE A 27 11.42 -10.23 9.69
C ILE A 27 11.17 -9.03 10.60
N PHE A 28 11.31 -9.19 11.92
CA PHE A 28 10.83 -8.22 12.91
C PHE A 28 11.95 -7.45 13.61
N SER A 29 13.21 -7.88 13.51
CA SER A 29 14.36 -7.27 14.18
C SER A 29 15.36 -6.59 13.24
N LEU A 30 14.94 -6.25 12.01
CA LEU A 30 15.79 -5.55 11.05
C LEU A 30 15.93 -4.07 11.42
N LYS A 31 17.13 -3.51 11.24
CA LYS A 31 17.32 -2.04 11.33
C LYS A 31 16.50 -1.35 10.23
N PRO A 32 15.49 -0.52 10.58
CA PRO A 32 14.60 0.07 9.58
C PRO A 32 15.34 1.00 8.61
N ARG A 33 15.14 0.81 7.31
CA ARG A 33 15.67 1.65 6.24
C ARG A 33 14.54 2.51 5.65
N LYS A 34 14.56 3.80 5.96
CA LYS A 34 13.54 4.78 5.53
C LYS A 34 13.47 4.94 4.01
N ASP A 35 14.61 4.84 3.31
CA ASP A 35 14.69 4.92 1.84
C ASP A 35 13.92 3.79 1.15
N ILE A 36 14.08 2.55 1.61
CA ILE A 36 13.37 1.38 1.06
C ILE A 36 11.87 1.49 1.35
N ILE A 37 11.50 1.86 2.58
CA ILE A 37 10.12 2.07 2.97
C ILE A 37 9.46 3.13 2.08
N LYS A 38 10.12 4.27 1.87
CA LYS A 38 9.64 5.34 1.00
C LYS A 38 9.43 4.87 -0.44
N MET A 39 10.39 4.15 -1.02
CA MET A 39 10.25 3.60 -2.38
C MET A 39 9.01 2.71 -2.52
N VAL A 40 8.72 1.85 -1.51
CA VAL A 40 7.55 0.97 -1.54
C VAL A 40 6.26 1.76 -1.39
N VAL A 41 6.20 2.75 -0.48
CA VAL A 41 5.04 3.63 -0.30
C VAL A 41 4.74 4.42 -1.57
N ASP A 42 5.76 5.06 -2.19
CA ASP A 42 5.60 5.81 -3.43
C ASP A 42 5.12 4.91 -4.58
N TRP A 43 5.60 3.66 -4.63
CA TRP A 43 5.11 2.67 -5.58
C TRP A 43 3.64 2.34 -5.34
N GLN A 44 3.21 2.11 -4.09
CA GLN A 44 1.82 1.81 -3.76
C GLN A 44 0.89 2.97 -4.10
N ILE A 45 1.25 4.20 -3.73
CA ILE A 45 0.49 5.41 -4.05
C ILE A 45 0.37 5.57 -5.58
N SER A 46 1.47 5.37 -6.32
CA SER A 46 1.45 5.51 -7.78
C SER A 46 0.53 4.51 -8.48
N ARG A 47 0.24 3.36 -7.86
CA ARG A 47 -0.71 2.37 -8.38
C ARG A 47 -2.16 2.73 -8.12
N HIS A 48 -2.43 3.38 -6.99
CA HIS A 48 -3.79 3.80 -6.62
C HIS A 48 -4.19 5.12 -7.30
N SER A 49 -3.23 5.98 -7.62
CA SER A 49 -3.52 7.26 -8.27
C SER A 49 -4.01 7.05 -9.70
N LYS A 50 -5.22 7.54 -9.99
CA LYS A 50 -5.74 7.60 -11.36
C LYS A 50 -5.04 8.75 -12.09
N LYS A 51 -4.37 8.43 -13.18
CA LYS A 51 -3.75 9.44 -14.06
C LYS A 51 -4.73 9.80 -15.15
N THR A 52 -5.31 10.98 -15.07
CA THR A 52 -6.38 11.47 -15.96
C THR A 52 -5.89 12.46 -17.03
N GLY A 53 -4.60 12.82 -16.99
CA GLY A 53 -4.02 13.74 -17.97
C GLY A 53 -4.23 13.24 -19.41
N TYR A 54 -4.78 14.09 -20.25
CA TYR A 54 -5.05 13.80 -21.66
C TYR A 54 -4.63 14.99 -22.52
N THR A 55 -3.97 14.72 -23.63
CA THR A 55 -3.60 15.71 -24.61
C THR A 55 -4.08 15.28 -26.00
N LYS A 56 -4.50 16.26 -26.82
CA LYS A 56 -4.90 15.99 -28.18
C LYS A 56 -3.69 15.85 -29.10
N THR A 57 -3.65 14.81 -29.90
CA THR A 57 -2.68 14.66 -30.98
C THR A 57 -3.10 15.53 -32.19
N ARG A 58 -2.21 15.71 -33.16
CA ARG A 58 -2.50 16.49 -34.37
C ARG A 58 -3.73 16.01 -35.12
N GLY A 59 -4.09 14.73 -35.01
CA GLY A 59 -5.30 14.18 -35.62
C GLY A 59 -6.58 14.41 -34.83
N GLU A 60 -6.47 14.76 -33.53
CA GLU A 60 -7.61 15.01 -32.63
C GLU A 60 -7.91 16.51 -32.46
N VAL A 61 -6.98 17.37 -32.86
CA VAL A 61 -7.20 18.83 -32.85
C VAL A 61 -8.11 19.20 -34.01
N ALA A 62 -9.12 20.03 -33.72
CA ALA A 62 -9.98 20.61 -34.76
C ALA A 62 -9.18 21.63 -35.57
N GLY A 63 -9.24 21.55 -36.90
CA GLY A 63 -8.53 22.44 -37.80
C GLY A 63 -8.36 21.84 -39.20
N SER A 64 -8.02 22.68 -40.14
CA SER A 64 -7.79 22.25 -41.52
C SER A 64 -6.59 21.32 -41.63
N ARG A 65 -6.77 20.24 -42.37
CA ARG A 65 -5.68 19.29 -42.71
C ARG A 65 -5.02 19.63 -44.04
N LYS A 66 -5.48 20.70 -44.71
CA LYS A 66 -4.90 21.19 -45.97
C LYS A 66 -3.46 21.67 -45.70
N LYS A 67 -2.59 21.48 -46.67
CA LYS A 67 -1.24 22.04 -46.67
C LYS A 67 -1.30 23.56 -46.65
N ILE A 68 -0.55 24.22 -45.76
CA ILE A 68 -0.63 25.67 -45.52
C ILE A 68 -0.17 26.48 -46.75
N GLY A 69 0.85 25.99 -47.45
CA GLY A 69 1.43 26.70 -48.58
C GLY A 69 2.02 25.77 -49.64
N PRO A 70 2.47 26.32 -50.77
CA PRO A 70 3.09 25.55 -51.84
C PRO A 70 4.41 24.92 -51.39
N GLN A 71 4.80 23.84 -52.06
CA GLN A 71 6.03 23.10 -51.71
C GLN A 71 7.31 23.88 -52.07
N LYS A 72 7.26 24.75 -53.10
CA LYS A 72 8.37 25.53 -53.63
C LYS A 72 7.88 26.93 -54.02
N GLY A 73 8.78 27.89 -54.13
CA GLY A 73 8.49 29.23 -54.64
C GLY A 73 8.12 30.28 -53.60
N SER A 74 7.92 29.93 -52.32
CA SER A 74 7.52 30.87 -51.25
C SER A 74 8.69 31.46 -50.46
N GLY A 75 9.92 30.97 -50.64
CA GLY A 75 11.08 31.37 -49.81
C GLY A 75 11.03 30.98 -48.34
N GLY A 76 9.87 30.53 -47.84
CA GLY A 76 9.66 30.14 -46.43
C GLY A 76 9.87 28.66 -46.19
N ALA A 77 9.84 28.29 -44.90
CA ALA A 77 9.95 26.88 -44.47
C ALA A 77 8.77 26.05 -45.02
N ARG A 78 9.04 24.79 -45.33
CA ARG A 78 8.01 23.86 -45.79
C ARG A 78 7.18 23.35 -44.61
N HIS A 79 5.87 23.56 -44.67
CA HIS A 79 4.93 23.15 -43.66
C HIS A 79 3.84 22.23 -44.23
N GLY A 80 3.33 21.35 -43.40
CA GLY A 80 2.14 20.56 -43.69
C GLY A 80 0.85 21.29 -43.29
N ASN A 81 0.08 20.67 -42.40
CA ASN A 81 -1.17 21.24 -41.92
C ASN A 81 -0.97 22.11 -40.67
N ILE A 82 -1.91 22.99 -40.38
CA ILE A 82 -1.88 23.91 -39.24
C ILE A 82 -1.99 23.20 -37.89
N THR A 83 -2.47 21.96 -37.84
CA THR A 83 -2.60 21.17 -36.60
C THR A 83 -1.30 20.49 -36.16
N ALA A 84 -0.19 20.69 -36.90
CA ALA A 84 1.11 20.11 -36.55
C ALA A 84 1.64 20.65 -35.22
N PRO A 85 2.40 19.86 -34.47
CA PRO A 85 2.91 20.26 -33.12
C PRO A 85 3.83 21.48 -33.10
N ILE A 86 4.36 21.88 -34.23
CA ILE A 86 5.23 23.06 -34.40
C ILE A 86 4.46 24.39 -34.33
N PHE A 87 3.16 24.35 -34.51
CA PHE A 87 2.33 25.57 -34.52
C PHE A 87 1.65 25.78 -33.16
N VAL A 88 1.45 27.03 -32.79
CA VAL A 88 0.62 27.42 -31.65
C VAL A 88 -0.81 26.94 -31.88
N GLY A 89 -1.37 26.21 -30.91
CA GLY A 89 -2.66 25.55 -31.07
C GLY A 89 -2.64 24.20 -31.80
N GLY A 90 -1.48 23.73 -32.24
CA GLY A 90 -1.29 22.38 -32.79
C GLY A 90 -1.40 21.28 -31.76
N GLY A 91 -1.43 20.02 -32.20
CA GLY A 91 -1.50 18.86 -31.33
C GLY A 91 -0.17 18.57 -30.63
N ILE A 92 -0.22 17.87 -29.47
CA ILE A 92 0.96 17.51 -28.72
C ILE A 92 1.48 16.14 -29.18
N ALA A 93 2.80 16.07 -29.50
CA ALA A 93 3.47 14.81 -29.80
C ALA A 93 3.83 14.09 -28.50
N HIS A 94 3.56 12.78 -28.42
CA HIS A 94 3.87 11.92 -27.27
C HIS A 94 3.32 12.37 -25.91
N GLY A 95 2.28 13.22 -25.92
CA GLY A 95 1.63 13.68 -24.71
C GLY A 95 0.87 12.57 -23.95
N PRO A 96 0.45 12.84 -22.71
CA PRO A 96 -0.27 11.88 -21.90
C PRO A 96 -1.63 11.53 -22.51
N LYS A 97 -2.00 10.25 -22.41
CA LYS A 97 -3.32 9.73 -22.81
C LYS A 97 -3.98 9.05 -21.62
N ALA A 98 -5.14 9.54 -21.19
CA ALA A 98 -5.89 9.08 -20.02
C ALA A 98 -6.22 7.57 -20.04
N LYS A 99 -6.35 6.96 -21.20
CA LYS A 99 -6.64 5.53 -21.34
C LYS A 99 -5.35 4.71 -21.31
N GLY A 100 -4.89 4.32 -20.13
CA GLY A 100 -4.09 3.12 -19.90
C GLY A 100 -2.59 3.15 -20.23
N LYS A 101 -2.04 4.21 -20.81
CA LYS A 101 -0.60 4.24 -21.21
C LYS A 101 0.32 5.00 -20.24
N HIS A 102 -0.14 5.29 -19.05
CA HIS A 102 0.76 5.87 -18.06
C HIS A 102 1.68 4.79 -17.47
N ARG A 103 2.97 5.03 -17.50
CA ARG A 103 3.93 4.14 -16.86
C ARG A 103 3.66 4.11 -15.35
N VAL A 104 3.08 2.99 -14.89
CA VAL A 104 3.07 2.68 -13.46
C VAL A 104 4.51 2.41 -13.04
N LYS A 105 4.97 3.05 -11.97
CA LYS A 105 6.28 2.74 -11.39
C LYS A 105 6.38 1.23 -11.14
N ARG A 106 7.43 0.60 -11.63
CA ARG A 106 7.70 -0.81 -11.38
C ARG A 106 8.69 -0.92 -10.22
N LEU A 107 8.44 -1.85 -9.31
CA LEU A 107 9.33 -2.14 -8.19
C LEU A 107 9.53 -3.65 -8.08
N ASN A 108 10.77 -4.08 -7.90
CA ASN A 108 11.13 -5.49 -7.82
C ASN A 108 10.43 -6.19 -6.64
N LYS A 109 10.03 -7.45 -6.83
CA LYS A 109 9.35 -8.25 -5.79
C LYS A 109 10.18 -8.36 -4.50
N LYS A 110 11.50 -8.57 -4.62
CA LYS A 110 12.43 -8.65 -3.46
C LYS A 110 12.45 -7.34 -2.66
N VAL A 111 12.48 -6.18 -3.33
CA VAL A 111 12.47 -4.86 -2.66
C VAL A 111 11.13 -4.63 -1.95
N ARG A 112 10.01 -5.05 -2.53
CA ARG A 112 8.68 -4.97 -1.87
C ARG A 112 8.61 -5.81 -0.60
N LYS A 113 9.13 -7.06 -0.65
CA LYS A 113 9.24 -7.92 0.54
C LYS A 113 10.14 -7.29 1.61
N LEU A 114 11.30 -6.78 1.20
CA LEU A 114 12.25 -6.13 2.11
C LEU A 114 11.62 -4.90 2.77
N GLY A 115 10.90 -4.06 2.01
CA GLY A 115 10.18 -2.91 2.54
C GLY A 115 9.11 -3.28 3.57
N LEU A 116 8.39 -4.40 3.34
CA LEU A 116 7.42 -4.90 4.33
C LEU A 116 8.11 -5.35 5.63
N LYS A 117 9.23 -6.08 5.55
CA LYS A 117 10.04 -6.46 6.70
C LYS A 117 10.52 -5.23 7.49
N HIS A 118 11.04 -4.21 6.82
CA HIS A 118 11.48 -2.97 7.47
C HIS A 118 10.33 -2.20 8.13
N ALA A 119 9.14 -2.18 7.51
CA ALA A 119 7.97 -1.53 8.09
C ALA A 119 7.49 -2.24 9.37
N LEU A 120 7.47 -3.58 9.37
CA LEU A 120 7.16 -4.37 10.55
C LEU A 120 8.19 -4.16 11.65
N SER A 121 9.48 -4.24 11.33
CA SER A 121 10.56 -4.00 12.30
C SER A 121 10.48 -2.60 12.92
N SER A 122 10.13 -1.57 12.15
CA SER A 122 9.91 -0.21 12.68
C SER A 122 8.79 -0.17 13.70
N LYS A 123 7.67 -0.87 13.44
CA LYS A 123 6.54 -0.94 14.37
C LYS A 123 6.85 -1.72 15.64
N VAL A 124 7.69 -2.76 15.54
CA VAL A 124 8.17 -3.50 16.72
C VAL A 124 9.05 -2.61 17.59
N LEU A 125 10.00 -1.87 17.02
CA LEU A 125 10.85 -0.94 17.77
C LEU A 125 10.03 0.14 18.49
N ASP A 126 8.91 0.57 17.90
CA ASP A 126 7.99 1.52 18.51
C ASP A 126 7.03 0.87 19.54
N ASN A 127 7.10 -0.44 19.78
CA ASN A 127 6.17 -1.22 20.62
C ASN A 127 4.69 -1.07 20.20
N LYS A 128 4.43 -0.98 18.88
CA LYS A 128 3.09 -0.78 18.30
C LYS A 128 2.54 -2.03 17.61
N ILE A 129 3.10 -3.19 17.86
CA ILE A 129 2.59 -4.48 17.40
C ILE A 129 2.07 -5.26 18.59
N ASN A 130 0.83 -5.71 18.49
CA ASN A 130 0.21 -6.61 19.46
C ASN A 130 -0.39 -7.80 18.72
N ILE A 131 -0.39 -8.96 19.37
CA ILE A 131 -0.97 -10.18 18.84
C ILE A 131 -2.18 -10.51 19.68
N LEU A 132 -3.30 -10.80 19.02
CA LEU A 132 -4.55 -11.20 19.65
C LEU A 132 -4.66 -12.73 19.65
N SER A 133 -5.09 -13.28 20.78
CA SER A 133 -5.37 -14.71 20.90
C SER A 133 -6.62 -15.10 20.13
N ASP A 134 -6.53 -16.14 19.30
CA ASP A 134 -7.65 -16.62 18.49
C ASP A 134 -8.76 -17.28 19.34
N LYS A 135 -8.46 -17.63 20.60
CA LYS A 135 -9.41 -18.31 21.50
C LYS A 135 -10.59 -17.45 21.91
N ASP A 136 -10.40 -16.14 21.98
CA ASP A 136 -11.38 -15.19 22.51
C ASP A 136 -12.39 -14.70 21.45
N PHE A 137 -12.26 -15.11 20.19
CA PHE A 137 -13.06 -14.54 19.09
C PHE A 137 -14.46 -15.13 18.93
N LYS A 138 -14.80 -16.21 19.66
CA LYS A 138 -16.09 -16.89 19.50
C LYS A 138 -17.30 -16.11 20.03
N ASN A 139 -17.13 -15.35 21.12
CA ASN A 139 -18.25 -14.73 21.87
C ASN A 139 -17.99 -13.26 22.25
N PHE A 140 -17.23 -12.48 21.48
CA PHE A 140 -17.02 -11.07 21.84
C PHE A 140 -17.94 -10.12 21.06
N LYS A 141 -18.21 -8.95 21.67
CA LYS A 141 -19.04 -7.89 21.10
C LYS A 141 -18.17 -6.69 20.68
N THR A 142 -18.70 -5.86 19.79
CA THR A 142 -18.08 -4.58 19.36
C THR A 142 -17.65 -3.71 20.54
N LYS A 143 -18.46 -3.68 21.62
CA LYS A 143 -18.19 -2.92 22.85
C LYS A 143 -16.90 -3.36 23.54
N ASP A 144 -16.63 -4.66 23.56
CA ASP A 144 -15.44 -5.21 24.24
C ASP A 144 -14.17 -4.90 23.48
N PHE A 145 -14.23 -4.94 22.14
CA PHE A 145 -13.10 -4.52 21.29
C PHE A 145 -12.83 -3.00 21.40
N SER A 146 -13.86 -2.20 21.52
CA SER A 146 -13.70 -0.75 21.77
C SER A 146 -13.02 -0.47 23.11
N LYS A 147 -13.38 -1.19 24.17
CA LYS A 147 -12.71 -1.12 25.48
C LYS A 147 -11.25 -1.57 25.40
N PHE A 148 -10.98 -2.65 24.65
CA PHE A 148 -9.61 -3.13 24.42
C PHE A 148 -8.75 -2.06 23.75
N LEU A 149 -9.24 -1.39 22.70
CA LEU A 149 -8.51 -0.29 22.03
C LEU A 149 -8.22 0.89 22.99
N SER A 150 -9.17 1.21 23.86
CA SER A 150 -8.98 2.26 24.86
C SER A 150 -7.91 1.87 25.88
N LYS A 151 -7.83 0.60 26.29
CA LYS A 151 -6.77 0.09 27.18
C LYS A 151 -5.38 0.18 26.58
N ILE A 152 -5.24 -0.05 25.27
CA ILE A 152 -3.97 0.05 24.54
C ILE A 152 -3.63 1.50 24.16
N ASN A 153 -4.48 2.48 24.53
CA ASN A 153 -4.33 3.89 24.14
C ASN A 153 -4.15 4.08 22.63
N SER A 154 -4.86 3.30 21.81
CA SER A 154 -4.74 3.29 20.37
C SER A 154 -5.77 4.22 19.73
N LYS A 155 -5.31 5.32 19.10
CA LYS A 155 -6.18 6.22 18.32
C LYS A 155 -6.61 5.61 16.99
N SER A 156 -5.79 4.75 16.40
CA SER A 156 -6.06 4.06 15.15
C SER A 156 -5.35 2.72 15.10
N ALA A 157 -6.03 1.68 14.60
CA ALA A 157 -5.50 0.33 14.55
C ALA A 157 -5.69 -0.32 13.17
N LEU A 158 -4.71 -1.11 12.77
CA LEU A 158 -4.78 -2.00 11.62
C LEU A 158 -4.93 -3.42 12.14
N LEU A 159 -6.06 -4.06 11.87
CA LEU A 159 -6.27 -5.46 12.19
C LEU A 159 -5.92 -6.34 11.00
N ILE A 160 -4.96 -7.23 11.18
CA ILE A 160 -4.54 -8.22 10.20
C ILE A 160 -5.04 -9.58 10.66
N TYR A 161 -5.92 -10.16 9.87
CA TYR A 161 -6.61 -11.39 10.20
C TYR A 161 -6.40 -12.47 9.15
N ASP A 162 -6.71 -13.69 9.53
CA ASP A 162 -6.82 -14.82 8.61
C ASP A 162 -8.27 -15.03 8.19
N ASN A 163 -8.51 -15.50 6.97
CA ASN A 163 -9.85 -15.64 6.38
C ASN A 163 -10.82 -16.54 7.18
N GLU A 164 -10.32 -17.27 8.15
CA GLU A 164 -11.13 -18.17 9.00
C GLU A 164 -11.92 -17.43 10.12
N ASN A 165 -11.68 -16.13 10.35
CA ASN A 165 -12.22 -15.38 11.48
C ASN A 165 -13.36 -14.40 11.06
N GLU A 166 -14.45 -14.89 10.46
CA GLU A 166 -15.58 -14.05 10.02
C GLU A 166 -16.28 -13.33 11.18
N VAL A 167 -16.41 -13.95 12.34
CA VAL A 167 -17.04 -13.36 13.53
C VAL A 167 -16.28 -12.12 14.01
N LEU A 168 -14.95 -12.19 14.04
CA LEU A 168 -14.08 -11.06 14.36
C LEU A 168 -14.34 -9.89 13.41
N LEU A 169 -14.42 -10.17 12.11
CA LEU A 169 -14.64 -9.16 11.08
C LEU A 169 -15.97 -8.42 11.23
N ASN A 170 -17.04 -9.15 11.43
CA ASN A 170 -18.38 -8.57 11.56
C ASN A 170 -18.47 -7.64 12.77
N ASN A 171 -17.81 -8.00 13.86
CA ASN A 171 -17.83 -7.22 15.10
C ASN A 171 -16.89 -5.99 15.07
N VAL A 172 -15.82 -6.02 14.30
CA VAL A 172 -14.82 -4.92 14.24
C VAL A 172 -15.08 -3.97 13.06
N LYS A 173 -15.78 -4.40 12.01
CA LYS A 173 -15.98 -3.65 10.76
C LYS A 173 -16.56 -2.24 10.97
N ASN A 174 -17.42 -2.04 11.95
CA ASN A 174 -18.13 -0.78 12.20
C ASN A 174 -17.40 0.17 13.15
N ILE A 175 -16.24 -0.21 13.68
CA ILE A 175 -15.52 0.65 14.63
C ILE A 175 -14.71 1.69 13.85
N LYS A 176 -14.88 2.97 14.23
CA LYS A 176 -14.12 4.09 13.61
C LYS A 176 -12.62 3.92 13.83
N ASN A 177 -11.83 4.38 12.86
CA ASN A 177 -10.37 4.36 12.90
C ASN A 177 -9.72 2.97 12.92
N ILE A 178 -10.45 1.91 12.60
CA ILE A 178 -9.92 0.58 12.40
C ILE A 178 -10.05 0.21 10.93
N LYS A 179 -9.00 -0.42 10.40
CA LYS A 179 -9.02 -1.05 9.09
C LYS A 179 -8.71 -2.53 9.24
N ASN A 180 -9.56 -3.36 8.67
CA ASN A 180 -9.37 -4.81 8.64
C ASN A 180 -8.76 -5.21 7.30
N ILE A 181 -7.70 -5.99 7.32
CA ILE A 181 -7.02 -6.46 6.10
C ILE A 181 -6.69 -7.95 6.28
N PRO A 182 -7.02 -8.79 5.29
CA PRO A 182 -6.55 -10.19 5.32
C PRO A 182 -5.02 -10.24 5.24
N GLU A 183 -4.42 -11.30 5.75
CA GLU A 183 -2.95 -11.48 5.78
C GLU A 183 -2.32 -11.29 4.39
N ILE A 184 -2.94 -11.83 3.34
CA ILE A 184 -2.49 -11.70 1.95
C ILE A 184 -2.44 -10.22 1.51
N GLY A 185 -3.36 -9.37 1.99
CA GLY A 185 -3.47 -7.95 1.69
C GLY A 185 -2.52 -7.05 2.46
N THR A 186 -1.71 -7.59 3.37
CA THR A 186 -0.79 -6.79 4.20
C THR A 186 0.16 -5.98 3.33
N ASN A 187 0.18 -4.67 3.57
CA ASN A 187 0.95 -3.73 2.77
C ASN A 187 1.63 -2.64 3.63
N VAL A 188 2.70 -2.06 3.11
CA VAL A 188 3.55 -1.09 3.84
C VAL A 188 2.79 0.20 4.14
N TYR A 189 1.98 0.69 3.20
CA TYR A 189 1.24 1.94 3.37
C TYR A 189 0.28 1.90 4.56
N ASP A 190 -0.52 0.84 4.67
CA ASP A 190 -1.47 0.69 5.77
C ASP A 190 -0.76 0.45 7.11
N ILE A 191 0.30 -0.36 7.15
CA ILE A 191 1.11 -0.56 8.37
C ILE A 191 1.62 0.79 8.93
N LEU A 192 2.09 1.68 8.07
CA LEU A 192 2.62 2.98 8.51
C LEU A 192 1.52 3.98 8.85
N LYS A 193 0.39 3.94 8.14
CA LYS A 193 -0.73 4.86 8.31
C LYS A 193 -1.37 4.73 9.69
N TYR A 194 -1.57 3.50 10.16
CA TYR A 194 -2.20 3.23 11.45
C TYR A 194 -1.19 3.24 12.59
N GLN A 195 -1.61 3.70 13.77
CA GLN A 195 -0.72 3.79 14.93
C GLN A 195 -0.31 2.41 15.41
N ASN A 196 -1.27 1.53 15.70
CA ASN A 196 -1.04 0.19 16.17
C ASN A 196 -1.40 -0.84 15.10
N VAL A 197 -0.67 -1.96 15.09
CA VAL A 197 -0.92 -3.11 14.22
C VAL A 197 -1.26 -4.30 15.12
N LEU A 198 -2.44 -4.85 14.90
CA LEU A 198 -2.97 -6.00 15.61
C LEU A 198 -2.94 -7.21 14.69
N PHE A 199 -2.30 -8.26 15.09
CA PHE A 199 -2.29 -9.53 14.37
C PHE A 199 -3.14 -10.55 15.11
N THR A 200 -3.86 -11.41 14.39
CA THR A 200 -4.36 -12.65 14.97
C THR A 200 -3.23 -13.68 15.06
N HIS A 201 -3.31 -14.60 16.00
CA HIS A 201 -2.28 -15.63 16.18
C HIS A 201 -2.01 -16.44 14.89
N SER A 202 -3.07 -16.79 14.16
CA SER A 202 -2.99 -17.49 12.88
C SER A 202 -2.37 -16.63 11.78
N SER A 203 -2.72 -15.33 11.70
CA SER A 203 -2.23 -14.44 10.63
C SER A 203 -0.74 -14.17 10.71
N ILE A 204 -0.16 -14.05 11.91
CA ILE A 204 1.28 -13.79 12.05
C ILE A 204 2.11 -14.99 11.59
N LYS A 205 1.65 -16.22 11.83
CA LYS A 205 2.33 -17.45 11.36
C LYS A 205 2.34 -17.52 9.84
N LYS A 206 1.18 -17.31 9.19
CA LYS A 206 1.06 -17.29 7.72
C LYS A 206 1.90 -16.19 7.09
N LEU A 207 1.93 -14.99 7.71
CA LEU A 207 2.77 -13.88 7.25
C LEU A 207 4.27 -14.22 7.30
N GLN A 208 4.73 -14.86 8.38
CA GLN A 208 6.12 -15.30 8.51
C GLN A 208 6.49 -16.30 7.42
N GLU A 209 5.67 -17.33 7.18
CA GLU A 209 5.91 -18.31 6.11
C GLU A 209 6.01 -17.65 4.74
N ARG A 210 5.14 -16.69 4.43
CA ARG A 210 5.16 -15.92 3.19
C ARG A 210 6.41 -15.08 3.01
N LEU A 211 6.92 -14.50 4.10
CA LEU A 211 8.09 -13.62 4.06
C LEU A 211 9.42 -14.37 4.14
N LEU A 212 9.44 -15.61 4.59
CA LEU A 212 10.62 -16.47 4.60
C LEU A 212 10.84 -17.15 3.24
N LYS A 213 9.78 -17.52 2.54
CA LYS A 213 9.82 -17.97 1.13
C LYS A 213 10.28 -16.84 0.20
#